data_576980ea52742f9f03c518766cca1814
#
_entry.id   576980ea52742f9f03c518766cca1814
#
_cell.length_a   1.000
_cell.length_b   1.000
_cell.length_c   1.000
_cell.angle_alpha   90.00
_cell.angle_beta   90.00
_cell.angle_gamma   90.00
#
_symmetry.space_group_name_H-M   'P 1'
#
loop_
_entity.id
_entity.type
_entity.pdbx_description
1 polymer ?
#
loop_
_entity_poly.entity_id
_entity_poly.type
_entity_poly.pdbx_seq_one_letter_code
_entity_poly.pdbx_strand_id
1 'polypeptide(L)'
;MKEKKYFAPSELIINEDGSVFHLHLKPEQLADKVILVGDPGRVALVASHFETKECEVQSREFHTITGTYKGKRITVQSTGIGCDNIDIVLNELDALANIDFTTRTEKETHRTLSLVRIGTCGGLQPNTPAGTYIASVKSIGFDGLLNFYAGRNEVCDLQFEEAFKQHMHWNPLLCSPYVIDGDKELIDRIAQDDMVRGVTIACGGFFGPQGRELRVPLADPKQNEKVECFEYEGLRITNFEMESSALAGLSALMGHKAMTCCMVIANRLAKEANTGYKNTIDKLIEKVLERI
;
A
#
# COMPACT_ATOMS: atom_id res chain seq x y z
N MET A 1 0.00 -36.04 -5.25
CA MET A 1 -0.08 -34.82 -4.39
C MET A 1 1.18 -34.03 -4.65
N LYS A 2 1.10 -32.72 -4.94
CA LYS A 2 2.31 -31.87 -4.96
C LYS A 2 2.89 -31.87 -3.56
N GLU A 3 4.20 -32.08 -3.47
CA GLU A 3 4.93 -31.95 -2.20
C GLU A 3 4.74 -30.53 -1.67
N LYS A 4 4.25 -30.38 -0.43
CA LYS A 4 4.04 -29.06 0.17
C LYS A 4 5.39 -28.43 0.46
N LYS A 5 5.57 -27.18 0.09
CA LYS A 5 6.79 -26.43 0.40
C LYS A 5 6.92 -26.28 1.91
N TYR A 6 8.07 -26.68 2.44
CA TYR A 6 8.44 -26.47 3.83
C TYR A 6 9.18 -25.14 3.98
N PHE A 7 8.78 -24.32 4.94
CA PHE A 7 9.44 -23.04 5.26
C PHE A 7 10.39 -23.22 6.45
N ALA A 8 11.69 -23.16 6.16
CA ALA A 8 12.72 -23.30 7.19
C ALA A 8 12.63 -22.15 8.24
N PRO A 9 13.13 -22.36 9.48
CA PRO A 9 13.11 -21.32 10.51
C PRO A 9 13.81 -20.01 10.12
N SER A 10 14.79 -20.05 9.23
CA SER A 10 15.46 -18.86 8.69
C SER A 10 14.62 -18.09 7.68
N GLU A 11 13.67 -18.76 7.02
CA GLU A 11 12.78 -18.15 6.02
C GLU A 11 11.51 -17.54 6.66
N LEU A 12 10.92 -18.27 7.60
CA LEU A 12 9.79 -17.82 8.40
C LEU A 12 10.17 -17.88 9.87
N ILE A 13 10.54 -16.76 10.46
CA ILE A 13 10.86 -16.67 11.88
C ILE A 13 9.55 -16.58 12.66
N ILE A 14 9.37 -17.52 13.59
CA ILE A 14 8.25 -17.56 14.52
C ILE A 14 8.82 -17.40 15.93
N ASN A 15 8.29 -16.47 16.71
CA ASN A 15 8.69 -16.22 18.09
C ASN A 15 8.29 -17.38 18.99
N GLU A 16 8.88 -17.47 20.19
CA GLU A 16 8.60 -18.53 21.17
C GLU A 16 7.12 -18.59 21.59
N ASP A 17 6.43 -17.45 21.54
CA ASP A 17 4.99 -17.34 21.85
C ASP A 17 4.09 -17.74 20.68
N GLY A 18 4.65 -18.12 19.52
CA GLY A 18 3.93 -18.52 18.31
C GLY A 18 3.54 -17.35 17.40
N SER A 19 3.97 -16.12 17.67
CA SER A 19 3.72 -14.97 16.81
C SER A 19 4.76 -14.86 15.69
N VAL A 20 4.43 -14.14 14.58
CA VAL A 20 5.39 -13.77 13.55
C VAL A 20 6.40 -12.74 14.07
N PHE A 21 7.56 -12.67 13.44
CA PHE A 21 8.74 -12.03 14.02
C PHE A 21 8.61 -10.50 14.18
N HIS A 22 8.16 -9.79 13.15
CA HIS A 22 8.11 -8.32 13.20
C HIS A 22 6.77 -7.80 13.76
N LEU A 23 5.65 -8.32 13.25
CA LEU A 23 4.32 -7.85 13.66
C LEU A 23 3.92 -8.35 15.06
N HIS A 24 4.53 -9.39 15.56
CA HIS A 24 4.17 -10.08 16.82
C HIS A 24 2.70 -10.52 16.88
N LEU A 25 2.10 -10.79 15.72
CA LEU A 25 0.74 -11.29 15.59
C LEU A 25 0.70 -12.82 15.52
N LYS A 26 -0.41 -13.38 15.99
CA LYS A 26 -0.76 -14.80 15.87
C LYS A 26 -1.87 -14.98 14.82
N PRO A 27 -1.99 -16.15 14.18
CA PRO A 27 -2.97 -16.40 13.12
C PRO A 27 -4.43 -16.05 13.49
N GLU A 28 -4.83 -16.34 14.74
CA GLU A 28 -6.18 -16.08 15.24
C GLU A 28 -6.48 -14.59 15.43
N GLN A 29 -5.46 -13.76 15.58
CA GLN A 29 -5.59 -12.32 15.78
C GLN A 29 -5.87 -11.54 14.47
N LEU A 30 -5.61 -12.15 13.30
CA LEU A 30 -5.78 -11.51 11.99
C LEU A 30 -7.20 -11.67 11.46
N ALA A 31 -7.85 -10.57 11.07
CA ALA A 31 -9.11 -10.56 10.32
C ALA A 31 -8.86 -10.69 8.80
N ASP A 32 -9.92 -11.07 8.02
CA ASP A 32 -9.84 -11.11 6.54
C ASP A 32 -9.84 -9.71 5.92
N LYS A 33 -10.39 -8.73 6.63
CA LYS A 33 -10.42 -7.32 6.26
C LYS A 33 -9.33 -6.59 7.03
N VAL A 34 -8.36 -6.02 6.29
CA VAL A 34 -7.21 -5.36 6.90
C VAL A 34 -7.12 -3.92 6.39
N ILE A 35 -7.11 -2.98 7.32
CA ILE A 35 -6.80 -1.58 7.02
C ILE A 35 -5.33 -1.33 7.34
N LEU A 36 -4.58 -0.85 6.35
CA LEU A 36 -3.18 -0.50 6.50
C LEU A 36 -3.01 1.01 6.59
N VAL A 37 -2.19 1.47 7.52
CA VAL A 37 -1.86 2.89 7.70
C VAL A 37 -0.35 3.05 7.87
N GLY A 38 0.24 4.14 7.39
CA GLY A 38 1.68 4.37 7.56
C GLY A 38 2.06 4.74 8.99
N ASP A 39 1.29 5.64 9.60
CA ASP A 39 1.53 6.19 10.94
C ASP A 39 0.93 5.30 12.04
N PRO A 40 1.75 4.79 13.00
CA PRO A 40 1.22 4.02 14.13
C PRO A 40 0.15 4.75 14.94
N GLY A 41 0.25 6.07 15.04
CA GLY A 41 -0.77 6.90 15.71
C GLY A 41 -2.14 6.86 15.04
N ARG A 42 -2.20 6.57 13.73
CA ARG A 42 -3.45 6.42 12.98
C ARG A 42 -4.18 5.11 13.27
N VAL A 43 -3.50 4.09 13.77
CA VAL A 43 -4.12 2.82 14.20
C VAL A 43 -5.16 3.08 15.29
N ALA A 44 -4.79 3.85 16.32
CA ALA A 44 -5.72 4.21 17.38
C ALA A 44 -6.93 5.04 16.87
N LEU A 45 -6.69 5.92 15.88
CA LEU A 45 -7.75 6.72 15.26
C LEU A 45 -8.76 5.81 14.50
N VAL A 46 -8.29 4.87 13.69
CA VAL A 46 -9.17 3.89 13.02
C VAL A 46 -9.91 3.04 14.04
N ALA A 47 -9.20 2.51 15.05
CA ALA A 47 -9.77 1.65 16.08
C ALA A 47 -10.72 2.39 17.05
N SER A 48 -10.72 3.73 17.07
CA SER A 48 -11.70 4.50 17.85
C SER A 48 -13.14 4.38 17.32
N HIS A 49 -13.30 3.97 16.07
CA HIS A 49 -14.59 3.66 15.44
C HIS A 49 -15.07 2.22 15.73
N PHE A 50 -14.24 1.35 16.31
CA PHE A 50 -14.60 -0.04 16.58
C PHE A 50 -15.56 -0.13 17.79
N GLU A 51 -16.56 -0.99 17.68
CA GLU A 51 -17.50 -1.31 18.76
C GLU A 51 -16.83 -2.14 19.86
N THR A 52 -15.93 -3.05 19.45
CA THR A 52 -15.13 -3.89 20.34
C THR A 52 -13.68 -3.94 19.87
N LYS A 53 -12.77 -4.13 20.81
CA LYS A 53 -11.36 -4.45 20.53
C LYS A 53 -11.06 -5.84 21.05
N GLU A 54 -10.59 -6.73 20.19
CA GLU A 54 -10.26 -8.11 20.53
C GLU A 54 -8.82 -8.26 21.01
N CYS A 55 -7.89 -7.58 20.31
CA CYS A 55 -6.48 -7.58 20.67
C CYS A 55 -5.82 -6.27 20.23
N GLU A 56 -4.74 -5.94 20.91
CA GLU A 56 -3.85 -4.84 20.56
C GLU A 56 -2.42 -5.32 20.75
N VAL A 57 -1.58 -5.15 19.71
CA VAL A 57 -0.17 -5.58 19.71
C VAL A 57 0.68 -4.44 19.15
N GLN A 58 1.81 -4.18 19.78
CA GLN A 58 2.77 -3.18 19.30
C GLN A 58 4.18 -3.76 19.34
N SER A 59 4.87 -3.66 18.22
CA SER A 59 6.27 -4.06 18.04
C SER A 59 6.93 -3.12 17.05
N ARG A 60 7.99 -2.45 17.45
CA ARG A 60 8.70 -1.46 16.63
C ARG A 60 7.71 -0.37 16.12
N GLU A 61 7.71 -0.09 14.81
CA GLU A 61 6.76 0.78 14.12
C GLU A 61 5.42 0.09 13.78
N PHE A 62 5.31 -1.19 14.07
CA PHE A 62 4.12 -1.99 13.79
C PHE A 62 3.18 -1.98 15.00
N HIS A 63 2.01 -1.37 14.81
CA HIS A 63 0.94 -1.33 15.79
C HIS A 63 -0.30 -1.94 15.16
N THR A 64 -0.90 -2.90 15.81
CA THR A 64 -2.07 -3.64 15.33
C THR A 64 -3.18 -3.59 16.35
N ILE A 65 -4.41 -3.32 15.89
CA ILE A 65 -5.62 -3.52 16.67
C ILE A 65 -6.61 -4.31 15.81
N THR A 66 -7.13 -5.41 16.34
CA THR A 66 -8.25 -6.14 15.73
C THR A 66 -9.49 -5.94 16.57
N GLY A 67 -10.63 -5.72 15.89
CA GLY A 67 -11.90 -5.48 16.55
C GLY A 67 -13.07 -5.56 15.58
N THR A 68 -14.22 -5.05 15.98
CA THR A 68 -15.47 -5.13 15.23
C THR A 68 -16.01 -3.74 14.91
N TYR A 69 -16.38 -3.52 13.66
CA TYR A 69 -17.08 -2.33 13.18
C TYR A 69 -18.36 -2.71 12.42
N LYS A 70 -19.52 -2.33 12.91
CA LYS A 70 -20.84 -2.67 12.33
C LYS A 70 -20.96 -4.17 11.98
N GLY A 71 -20.55 -5.02 12.93
CA GLY A 71 -20.56 -6.47 12.79
C GLY A 71 -19.47 -7.06 11.89
N LYS A 72 -18.57 -6.26 11.30
CA LYS A 72 -17.44 -6.71 10.51
C LYS A 72 -16.21 -6.82 11.40
N ARG A 73 -15.51 -7.96 11.39
CA ARG A 73 -14.23 -8.12 12.04
C ARG A 73 -13.13 -7.50 11.15
N ILE A 74 -12.37 -6.54 11.70
CA ILE A 74 -11.37 -5.76 10.97
C ILE A 74 -10.08 -5.72 11.78
N THR A 75 -8.95 -5.91 11.11
CA THR A 75 -7.62 -5.62 11.64
C THR A 75 -7.16 -4.28 11.09
N VAL A 76 -6.70 -3.37 11.93
CA VAL A 76 -5.94 -2.19 11.51
C VAL A 76 -4.48 -2.38 11.90
N GLN A 77 -3.58 -2.15 10.93
CA GLN A 77 -2.14 -2.39 11.05
C GLN A 77 -1.36 -1.18 10.56
N SER A 78 -0.42 -0.67 11.36
CA SER A 78 0.56 0.27 10.84
C SER A 78 1.68 -0.44 10.08
N THR A 79 2.14 0.20 9.03
CA THR A 79 3.22 -0.34 8.19
C THR A 79 4.55 0.41 8.39
N GLY A 80 4.54 1.60 9.01
CA GLY A 80 5.65 2.53 8.84
C GLY A 80 5.62 3.14 7.42
N ILE A 81 6.77 3.60 6.94
CA ILE A 81 6.93 4.28 5.66
C ILE A 81 7.78 3.44 4.71
N GLY A 82 7.32 3.31 3.46
CA GLY A 82 8.12 2.76 2.36
C GLY A 82 7.77 1.32 1.97
N CYS A 83 8.17 0.96 0.76
CA CYS A 83 7.88 -0.34 0.16
C CYS A 83 8.62 -1.50 0.83
N ASP A 84 9.78 -1.26 1.42
CA ASP A 84 10.54 -2.22 2.21
C ASP A 84 9.77 -2.67 3.46
N ASN A 85 9.11 -1.76 4.15
CA ASN A 85 8.20 -2.12 5.25
C ASN A 85 6.95 -2.88 4.77
N ILE A 86 6.41 -2.53 3.60
CA ILE A 86 5.29 -3.26 2.99
C ILE A 86 5.69 -4.70 2.69
N ASP A 87 6.93 -4.95 2.25
CA ASP A 87 7.44 -6.31 2.05
C ASP A 87 7.35 -7.16 3.33
N ILE A 88 7.81 -6.62 4.46
CA ILE A 88 7.72 -7.29 5.75
C ILE A 88 6.26 -7.56 6.12
N VAL A 89 5.43 -6.52 6.09
CA VAL A 89 4.04 -6.59 6.53
C VAL A 89 3.25 -7.60 5.71
N LEU A 90 3.34 -7.57 4.38
CA LEU A 90 2.54 -8.47 3.54
C LEU A 90 3.00 -9.92 3.63
N ASN A 91 4.31 -10.17 3.67
CA ASN A 91 4.81 -11.54 3.84
C ASN A 91 4.39 -12.12 5.20
N GLU A 92 4.40 -11.34 6.29
CA GLU A 92 3.96 -11.83 7.59
C GLU A 92 2.43 -11.96 7.69
N LEU A 93 1.65 -11.06 7.09
CA LEU A 93 0.18 -11.20 7.01
C LEU A 93 -0.24 -12.41 6.18
N ASP A 94 0.43 -12.66 5.04
CA ASP A 94 0.19 -13.86 4.24
C ASP A 94 0.58 -15.13 4.99
N ALA A 95 1.71 -15.12 5.70
CA ALA A 95 2.12 -16.26 6.53
C ALA A 95 1.08 -16.58 7.61
N LEU A 96 0.55 -15.57 8.32
CA LEU A 96 -0.53 -15.74 9.30
C LEU A 96 -1.80 -16.32 8.66
N ALA A 97 -2.13 -15.90 7.44
CA ALA A 97 -3.30 -16.35 6.72
C ALA A 97 -3.14 -17.77 6.16
N ASN A 98 -1.98 -18.08 5.54
CA ASN A 98 -1.84 -19.18 4.61
C ASN A 98 -0.78 -20.23 4.98
N ILE A 99 0.00 -20.03 6.05
CA ILE A 99 0.98 -21.03 6.54
C ILE A 99 0.49 -21.63 7.84
N ASP A 100 0.57 -22.95 7.95
CA ASP A 100 0.42 -23.68 9.20
C ASP A 100 1.76 -23.63 9.96
N PHE A 101 1.79 -22.93 11.09
CA PHE A 101 3.01 -22.72 11.87
C PHE A 101 3.50 -23.98 12.57
N THR A 102 2.61 -24.98 12.79
CA THR A 102 2.99 -26.25 13.40
C THR A 102 3.77 -27.13 12.43
N THR A 103 3.26 -27.25 11.19
CA THR A 103 3.90 -28.04 10.14
C THR A 103 4.90 -27.25 9.30
N ARG A 104 4.86 -25.92 9.40
CA ARG A 104 5.64 -24.97 8.60
C ARG A 104 5.45 -25.19 7.08
N THR A 105 4.21 -25.45 6.66
CA THR A 105 3.84 -25.69 5.27
C THR A 105 2.62 -24.86 4.90
N GLU A 106 2.40 -24.67 3.62
CA GLU A 106 1.16 -24.01 3.13
C GLU A 106 -0.09 -24.78 3.61
N LYS A 107 -1.11 -24.01 4.03
CA LYS A 107 -2.44 -24.54 4.31
C LYS A 107 -3.08 -25.10 3.06
N GLU A 108 -4.02 -26.04 3.18
CA GLU A 108 -4.72 -26.62 2.02
C GLU A 108 -5.69 -25.64 1.37
N THR A 109 -6.28 -24.77 2.17
CA THR A 109 -7.22 -23.75 1.71
C THR A 109 -6.58 -22.40 1.83
N HIS A 110 -6.51 -21.70 0.69
CA HIS A 110 -6.02 -20.31 0.64
C HIS A 110 -7.05 -19.37 1.27
N ARG A 111 -6.57 -18.53 2.17
CA ARG A 111 -7.33 -17.45 2.82
C ARG A 111 -6.98 -16.14 2.15
N THR A 112 -7.91 -15.57 1.39
CA THR A 112 -7.73 -14.28 0.71
C THR A 112 -8.00 -13.13 1.68
N LEU A 113 -7.06 -12.23 1.83
CA LEU A 113 -7.21 -10.99 2.58
C LEU A 113 -7.71 -9.86 1.67
N SER A 114 -8.51 -8.95 2.23
CA SER A 114 -8.90 -7.68 1.62
C SER A 114 -8.13 -6.56 2.30
N LEU A 115 -7.13 -6.00 1.63
CA LEU A 115 -6.16 -5.05 2.15
C LEU A 115 -6.48 -3.64 1.62
N VAL A 116 -6.83 -2.71 2.49
CA VAL A 116 -7.11 -1.32 2.09
C VAL A 116 -6.17 -0.38 2.83
N ARG A 117 -5.28 0.27 2.08
CA ARG A 117 -4.39 1.26 2.67
C ARG A 117 -5.04 2.65 2.69
N ILE A 118 -5.01 3.29 3.85
CA ILE A 118 -5.41 4.69 4.05
C ILE A 118 -4.16 5.52 4.29
N GLY A 119 -3.80 6.34 3.30
CA GLY A 119 -2.58 7.13 3.31
C GLY A 119 -2.80 8.63 3.12
N THR A 120 -1.68 9.34 3.01
CA THR A 120 -1.60 10.73 2.56
C THR A 120 -0.71 10.81 1.34
N CYS A 121 -0.91 11.81 0.49
CA CYS A 121 -0.17 11.94 -0.76
C CYS A 121 0.05 13.39 -1.17
N GLY A 122 0.92 13.58 -2.16
CA GLY A 122 1.09 14.84 -2.87
C GLY A 122 0.35 14.82 -4.19
N GLY A 123 -0.59 15.73 -4.40
CA GLY A 123 -1.34 15.88 -5.66
C GLY A 123 -0.46 16.44 -6.79
N LEU A 124 -0.72 15.99 -8.02
CA LEU A 124 0.06 16.33 -9.23
C LEU A 124 -0.80 16.91 -10.36
N GLN A 125 -2.11 17.06 -10.14
CA GLN A 125 -3.01 17.59 -11.17
C GLN A 125 -3.82 18.76 -10.61
N PRO A 126 -4.32 19.67 -11.47
CA PRO A 126 -5.17 20.77 -11.02
C PRO A 126 -6.45 20.32 -10.30
N ASN A 127 -6.98 19.15 -10.65
CA ASN A 127 -8.19 18.56 -10.05
C ASN A 127 -7.91 17.74 -8.79
N THR A 128 -6.68 17.76 -8.27
CA THR A 128 -6.29 17.11 -7.01
C THR A 128 -5.77 18.11 -5.97
N PRO A 129 -6.56 19.14 -5.59
CA PRO A 129 -6.17 20.08 -4.53
C PRO A 129 -6.07 19.37 -3.16
N ALA A 130 -5.47 20.05 -2.18
CA ALA A 130 -5.40 19.54 -0.81
C ALA A 130 -6.82 19.24 -0.27
N GLY A 131 -6.98 18.07 0.36
CA GLY A 131 -8.26 17.56 0.85
C GLY A 131 -8.96 16.59 -0.11
N THR A 132 -8.51 16.47 -1.37
CA THR A 132 -9.05 15.47 -2.31
C THR A 132 -8.71 14.06 -1.87
N TYR A 133 -9.66 13.13 -1.99
CA TYR A 133 -9.41 11.70 -1.83
C TYR A 133 -9.09 11.07 -3.19
N ILE A 134 -7.99 10.31 -3.25
CA ILE A 134 -7.54 9.62 -4.47
C ILE A 134 -7.55 8.12 -4.21
N ALA A 135 -8.18 7.37 -5.10
CA ALA A 135 -8.09 5.92 -5.17
C ALA A 135 -7.09 5.55 -6.28
N SER A 136 -6.05 4.82 -5.92
CA SER A 136 -5.05 4.33 -6.86
C SER A 136 -5.64 3.18 -7.68
N VAL A 137 -6.08 3.46 -8.89
CA VAL A 137 -6.55 2.40 -9.81
C VAL A 137 -5.36 1.63 -10.39
N LYS A 138 -4.22 2.33 -10.51
CA LYS A 138 -2.95 1.79 -10.99
C LYS A 138 -1.81 2.44 -10.19
N SER A 139 -0.77 1.69 -9.90
CA SER A 139 0.41 2.20 -9.17
C SER A 139 1.68 1.95 -9.97
N ILE A 140 2.55 2.95 -10.03
CA ILE A 140 3.88 2.86 -10.63
C ILE A 140 4.91 2.81 -9.51
N GLY A 141 5.66 1.71 -9.40
CA GLY A 141 6.71 1.56 -8.40
C GLY A 141 8.07 2.05 -8.89
N PHE A 142 8.59 3.08 -8.23
CA PHE A 142 9.98 3.53 -8.42
C PHE A 142 10.95 2.80 -7.50
N ASP A 143 10.41 2.02 -6.58
CA ASP A 143 11.16 1.28 -5.56
C ASP A 143 11.87 0.03 -6.10
N GLY A 144 11.34 -0.58 -7.15
CA GLY A 144 11.89 -1.78 -7.76
C GLY A 144 11.67 -3.07 -6.97
N LEU A 145 10.91 -3.06 -5.86
CA LEU A 145 10.74 -4.21 -4.98
C LEU A 145 10.19 -5.44 -5.70
N LEU A 146 9.18 -5.26 -6.52
CA LEU A 146 8.52 -6.39 -7.18
C LEU A 146 9.42 -7.12 -8.19
N ASN A 147 10.51 -6.48 -8.65
CA ASN A 147 11.49 -7.09 -9.55
C ASN A 147 12.31 -8.22 -8.89
N PHE A 148 12.28 -8.33 -7.56
CA PHE A 148 12.89 -9.45 -6.82
C PHE A 148 11.99 -10.68 -6.73
N TYR A 149 10.72 -10.61 -7.16
CA TYR A 149 9.75 -11.70 -7.05
C TYR A 149 9.47 -12.36 -8.39
N ALA A 150 9.44 -13.70 -8.40
CA ALA A 150 8.99 -14.47 -9.56
C ALA A 150 7.49 -14.21 -9.85
N GLY A 151 7.11 -14.32 -11.12
CA GLY A 151 5.71 -14.07 -11.54
C GLY A 151 5.35 -12.60 -11.72
N ARG A 152 6.26 -11.69 -11.44
CA ARG A 152 6.07 -10.25 -11.57
C ARG A 152 5.42 -9.84 -12.90
N ASN A 153 5.88 -10.40 -14.00
CA ASN A 153 5.34 -10.09 -15.34
C ASN A 153 3.92 -10.65 -15.60
N GLU A 154 3.43 -11.53 -14.75
CA GLU A 154 2.07 -12.09 -14.85
C GLU A 154 1.03 -11.14 -14.26
N VAL A 155 1.47 -10.26 -13.36
CA VAL A 155 0.58 -9.32 -12.64
C VAL A 155 0.79 -7.86 -13.07
N CYS A 156 1.92 -7.52 -13.71
CA CYS A 156 2.25 -6.15 -14.11
C CYS A 156 1.74 -5.80 -15.51
N ASP A 157 1.40 -4.52 -15.71
CA ASP A 157 1.07 -3.94 -16.99
C ASP A 157 2.33 -3.53 -17.75
N LEU A 158 2.88 -4.47 -18.52
CA LEU A 158 4.13 -4.29 -19.24
C LEU A 158 4.07 -3.23 -20.35
N GLN A 159 2.87 -2.99 -20.92
CA GLN A 159 2.70 -1.98 -21.97
C GLN A 159 2.71 -0.58 -21.38
N PHE A 160 2.04 -0.39 -20.25
CA PHE A 160 2.08 0.87 -19.51
C PHE A 160 3.50 1.18 -19.01
N GLU A 161 4.23 0.17 -18.50
CA GLU A 161 5.63 0.31 -18.08
C GLU A 161 6.50 0.84 -19.20
N GLU A 162 6.38 0.26 -20.39
CA GLU A 162 7.20 0.65 -21.53
C GLU A 162 6.85 2.06 -22.00
N ALA A 163 5.56 2.40 -22.10
CA ALA A 163 5.10 3.74 -22.45
C ALA A 163 5.62 4.79 -21.44
N PHE A 164 5.54 4.48 -20.15
CA PHE A 164 6.04 5.35 -19.10
C PHE A 164 7.57 5.55 -19.18
N LYS A 165 8.34 4.47 -19.33
CA LYS A 165 9.81 4.55 -19.47
C LYS A 165 10.23 5.39 -20.67
N GLN A 166 9.58 5.21 -21.82
CA GLN A 166 9.85 5.99 -23.02
C GLN A 166 9.54 7.48 -22.82
N HIS A 167 8.38 7.80 -22.27
CA HIS A 167 8.00 9.19 -21.99
C HIS A 167 8.95 9.89 -21.01
N MET A 168 9.33 9.21 -19.95
CA MET A 168 10.24 9.73 -18.93
C MET A 168 11.70 9.84 -19.40
N HIS A 169 12.06 9.22 -20.53
CA HIS A 169 13.45 8.94 -20.87
C HIS A 169 14.20 8.31 -19.69
N TRP A 170 13.64 7.17 -19.20
CA TRP A 170 14.01 6.58 -17.92
C TRP A 170 15.51 6.40 -17.77
N ASN A 171 16.07 6.94 -16.71
CA ASN A 171 17.49 6.85 -16.42
C ASN A 171 17.90 5.40 -16.09
N PRO A 172 18.83 4.77 -16.82
CA PRO A 172 19.23 3.38 -16.61
C PRO A 172 19.94 3.13 -15.27
N LEU A 173 20.35 4.16 -14.55
CA LEU A 173 20.88 4.03 -13.19
C LEU A 173 19.80 3.81 -12.12
N LEU A 174 18.52 4.07 -12.46
CA LEU A 174 17.39 3.81 -11.57
C LEU A 174 16.89 2.38 -11.75
N CYS A 175 16.27 1.83 -10.69
CA CYS A 175 15.52 0.58 -10.82
C CYS A 175 14.46 0.70 -11.92
N SER A 176 14.27 -0.37 -12.71
CA SER A 176 13.17 -0.38 -13.69
C SER A 176 11.85 -0.22 -12.97
N PRO A 177 11.00 0.74 -13.36
CA PRO A 177 9.69 0.89 -12.75
C PRO A 177 8.82 -0.31 -13.09
N TYR A 178 7.88 -0.63 -12.22
CA TYR A 178 6.84 -1.62 -12.50
C TYR A 178 5.46 -0.98 -12.31
N VAL A 179 4.48 -1.46 -13.07
CA VAL A 179 3.12 -0.91 -13.07
C VAL A 179 2.14 -2.02 -12.74
N ILE A 180 1.29 -1.76 -11.76
CA ILE A 180 0.37 -2.74 -11.20
C ILE A 180 -1.02 -2.14 -10.99
N ASP A 181 -2.06 -2.91 -11.27
CA ASP A 181 -3.44 -2.52 -10.99
C ASP A 181 -3.81 -2.76 -9.52
N GLY A 182 -4.60 -1.86 -8.96
CA GLY A 182 -5.31 -2.14 -7.73
C GLY A 182 -6.47 -3.14 -7.97
N ASP A 183 -6.90 -3.83 -6.92
CA ASP A 183 -8.03 -4.76 -7.04
C ASP A 183 -9.31 -4.02 -7.45
N LYS A 184 -9.82 -4.39 -8.63
CA LYS A 184 -10.98 -3.72 -9.24
C LYS A 184 -12.25 -3.80 -8.37
N GLU A 185 -12.49 -4.92 -7.72
CA GLU A 185 -13.68 -5.11 -6.89
C GLU A 185 -13.63 -4.19 -5.65
N LEU A 186 -12.46 -4.13 -4.99
CA LEU A 186 -12.27 -3.21 -3.87
C LEU A 186 -12.39 -1.75 -4.31
N ILE A 187 -11.79 -1.38 -5.44
CA ILE A 187 -11.84 -0.01 -5.97
C ILE A 187 -13.29 0.37 -6.28
N ASP A 188 -14.04 -0.45 -6.99
CA ASP A 188 -15.42 -0.14 -7.38
C ASP A 188 -16.35 -0.03 -6.16
N ARG A 189 -16.10 -0.83 -5.13
CA ARG A 189 -16.86 -0.79 -3.88
C ARG A 189 -16.52 0.42 -3.00
N ILE A 190 -15.25 0.76 -2.90
CA ILE A 190 -14.75 1.78 -1.95
C ILE A 190 -14.66 3.15 -2.59
N ALA A 191 -14.09 3.26 -3.79
CA ALA A 191 -13.93 4.51 -4.50
C ALA A 191 -15.18 4.84 -5.32
N GLN A 192 -16.21 5.33 -4.65
CA GLN A 192 -17.41 5.84 -5.27
C GLN A 192 -17.17 7.24 -5.88
N ASP A 193 -18.21 7.99 -6.22
CA ASP A 193 -18.11 9.31 -6.86
C ASP A 193 -17.41 10.39 -6.01
N ASP A 194 -17.07 10.06 -4.79
CA ASP A 194 -16.41 10.95 -3.84
C ASP A 194 -14.88 10.79 -3.76
N MET A 195 -14.30 10.00 -4.68
CA MET A 195 -12.85 9.82 -4.80
C MET A 195 -12.40 9.97 -6.26
N VAL A 196 -11.30 10.66 -6.47
CA VAL A 196 -10.65 10.72 -7.79
C VAL A 196 -9.93 9.39 -8.04
N ARG A 197 -10.27 8.72 -9.14
CA ARG A 197 -9.56 7.52 -9.60
C ARG A 197 -8.39 7.93 -10.48
N GLY A 198 -7.18 7.46 -10.16
CA GLY A 198 -6.00 7.86 -10.90
C GLY A 198 -4.80 6.95 -10.71
N VAL A 199 -3.72 7.27 -11.42
CA VAL A 199 -2.45 6.56 -11.32
C VAL A 199 -1.60 7.20 -10.23
N THR A 200 -1.09 6.38 -9.32
CA THR A 200 -0.25 6.80 -8.20
C THR A 200 1.20 6.37 -8.44
N ILE A 201 2.17 7.25 -8.21
CA ILE A 201 3.57 6.84 -8.14
C ILE A 201 3.95 6.57 -6.69
N ALA A 202 4.45 5.35 -6.43
CA ALA A 202 5.08 4.98 -5.16
C ALA A 202 6.60 5.13 -5.27
N CYS A 203 7.16 6.00 -4.44
CA CYS A 203 8.57 6.35 -4.48
C CYS A 203 9.33 5.75 -3.29
N GLY A 204 10.53 5.23 -3.53
CA GLY A 204 11.46 4.78 -2.49
C GLY A 204 12.08 5.92 -1.64
N GLY A 205 11.57 7.14 -1.73
CA GLY A 205 12.00 8.28 -0.93
C GLY A 205 11.10 9.49 -1.10
N PHE A 206 11.08 10.36 -0.10
CA PHE A 206 10.18 11.51 -0.04
C PHE A 206 10.73 12.75 -0.78
N PHE A 207 12.03 12.95 -0.82
CA PHE A 207 12.66 14.15 -1.40
C PHE A 207 13.02 13.92 -2.88
N GLY A 208 14.24 13.49 -3.16
CA GLY A 208 14.74 13.33 -4.53
C GLY A 208 13.83 12.47 -5.42
N PRO A 209 13.41 11.26 -5.02
CA PRO A 209 12.53 10.42 -5.83
C PRO A 209 11.17 11.04 -6.18
N GLN A 210 10.68 11.99 -5.36
CA GLN A 210 9.47 12.76 -5.64
C GLN A 210 9.75 14.17 -6.21
N GLY A 211 10.96 14.41 -6.70
CA GLY A 211 11.34 15.69 -7.30
C GLY A 211 11.33 16.87 -6.33
N ARG A 212 11.65 16.63 -5.04
CA ARG A 212 11.86 17.70 -4.05
C ARG A 212 13.36 17.97 -3.93
N GLU A 213 13.78 19.14 -4.32
CA GLU A 213 15.13 19.62 -4.16
C GLU A 213 15.28 20.40 -2.86
N LEU A 214 16.29 20.06 -2.06
CA LEU A 214 16.75 20.88 -0.94
C LEU A 214 18.18 21.35 -1.21
N ARG A 215 19.17 20.91 -0.41
CA ARG A 215 20.58 21.29 -0.60
C ARG A 215 21.28 20.48 -1.69
N VAL A 216 20.83 19.26 -1.95
CA VAL A 216 21.38 18.40 -2.99
C VAL A 216 20.54 18.55 -4.24
N PRO A 217 21.14 18.95 -5.38
CA PRO A 217 20.42 19.09 -6.64
C PRO A 217 19.86 17.75 -7.14
N LEU A 218 18.75 17.82 -7.87
CA LEU A 218 18.14 16.65 -8.50
C LEU A 218 18.94 16.20 -9.72
N ALA A 219 19.00 14.89 -9.93
CA ALA A 219 19.60 14.32 -11.15
C ALA A 219 18.77 14.67 -12.40
N ASP A 220 17.44 14.74 -12.28
CA ASP A 220 16.53 15.23 -13.30
C ASP A 220 15.61 16.34 -12.70
N PRO A 221 15.97 17.62 -12.86
CA PRO A 221 15.16 18.73 -12.39
C PRO A 221 13.78 18.83 -13.05
N LYS A 222 13.59 18.17 -14.22
CA LYS A 222 12.33 18.16 -14.98
C LYS A 222 11.47 16.93 -14.74
N GLN A 223 11.84 16.06 -13.79
CA GLN A 223 11.11 14.83 -13.50
C GLN A 223 9.62 15.10 -13.30
N ASN A 224 9.26 16.07 -12.47
CA ASN A 224 7.86 16.35 -12.15
C ASN A 224 7.08 16.90 -13.37
N GLU A 225 7.69 17.74 -14.20
CA GLU A 225 7.08 18.24 -15.44
C GLU A 225 6.72 17.05 -16.37
N LYS A 226 7.62 16.08 -16.52
CA LYS A 226 7.38 14.88 -17.32
C LYS A 226 6.25 14.04 -16.73
N VAL A 227 6.27 13.81 -15.40
CA VAL A 227 5.25 13.04 -14.69
C VAL A 227 3.86 13.67 -14.84
N GLU A 228 3.75 14.99 -14.70
CA GLU A 228 2.49 15.73 -14.83
C GLU A 228 1.88 15.66 -16.21
N CYS A 229 2.73 15.63 -17.26
CA CYS A 229 2.31 15.57 -18.66
C CYS A 229 2.05 14.14 -19.16
N PHE A 230 2.41 13.12 -18.40
CA PHE A 230 2.21 11.74 -18.82
C PHE A 230 0.73 11.37 -18.85
N GLU A 231 0.33 10.81 -19.98
CA GLU A 231 -1.01 10.25 -20.19
C GLU A 231 -0.90 8.98 -21.04
N TYR A 232 -1.54 7.92 -20.62
CA TYR A 232 -1.60 6.67 -21.36
C TYR A 232 -2.97 6.02 -21.14
N GLU A 233 -3.64 5.62 -22.24
CA GLU A 233 -5.00 5.06 -22.22
C GLU A 233 -6.04 5.90 -21.46
N GLY A 234 -5.90 7.23 -21.52
CA GLY A 234 -6.78 8.18 -20.81
C GLY A 234 -6.51 8.29 -19.31
N LEU A 235 -5.48 7.61 -18.81
CA LEU A 235 -5.07 7.69 -17.41
C LEU A 235 -3.92 8.68 -17.23
N ARG A 236 -4.03 9.52 -16.20
CA ARG A 236 -3.00 10.46 -15.77
C ARG A 236 -2.46 10.13 -14.40
N ILE A 237 -1.21 10.52 -14.16
CA ILE A 237 -0.62 10.41 -12.83
C ILE A 237 -1.21 11.50 -11.93
N THR A 238 -1.87 11.11 -10.86
CA THR A 238 -2.62 12.01 -9.97
C THR A 238 -1.85 12.42 -8.73
N ASN A 239 -0.95 11.56 -8.24
CA ASN A 239 -0.29 11.79 -6.97
C ASN A 239 0.99 10.97 -6.76
N PHE A 240 1.80 11.41 -5.80
CA PHE A 240 2.91 10.68 -5.21
C PHE A 240 2.57 10.18 -3.80
N GLU A 241 2.98 8.96 -3.49
CA GLU A 241 3.10 8.41 -2.14
C GLU A 241 4.27 7.39 -2.09
N MET A 242 4.31 6.44 -1.16
CA MET A 242 5.51 5.63 -0.94
C MET A 242 5.27 4.11 -0.80
N GLU A 243 4.04 3.58 -0.96
CA GLU A 243 3.73 2.17 -0.62
C GLU A 243 2.79 1.44 -1.60
N SER A 244 1.99 2.16 -2.40
CA SER A 244 0.87 1.58 -3.16
C SER A 244 1.28 0.51 -4.17
N SER A 245 2.44 0.65 -4.81
CA SER A 245 2.95 -0.30 -5.80
C SER A 245 3.31 -1.65 -5.18
N ALA A 246 4.06 -1.63 -4.08
CA ALA A 246 4.42 -2.84 -3.35
C ALA A 246 3.20 -3.53 -2.78
N LEU A 247 2.27 -2.76 -2.19
CA LEU A 247 1.02 -3.29 -1.67
C LEU A 247 0.21 -4.02 -2.75
N ALA A 248 -0.06 -3.37 -3.88
CA ALA A 248 -0.84 -3.97 -4.96
C ALA A 248 -0.11 -5.16 -5.58
N GLY A 249 1.20 -5.02 -5.86
CA GLY A 249 2.01 -6.04 -6.52
C GLY A 249 2.17 -7.32 -5.70
N LEU A 250 2.59 -7.20 -4.45
CA LEU A 250 2.73 -8.37 -3.57
C LEU A 250 1.39 -9.03 -3.29
N SER A 251 0.33 -8.23 -3.06
CA SER A 251 -1.01 -8.78 -2.87
C SER A 251 -1.49 -9.59 -4.07
N ALA A 252 -1.27 -9.12 -5.29
CA ALA A 252 -1.61 -9.84 -6.51
C ALA A 252 -0.84 -11.17 -6.63
N LEU A 253 0.49 -11.14 -6.37
CA LEU A 253 1.32 -12.35 -6.38
C LEU A 253 0.91 -13.38 -5.32
N MET A 254 0.45 -12.91 -4.15
CA MET A 254 0.02 -13.75 -3.02
C MET A 254 -1.46 -14.17 -3.12
N GLY A 255 -2.23 -13.71 -4.11
CA GLY A 255 -3.65 -14.03 -4.25
C GLY A 255 -4.56 -13.27 -3.28
N HIS A 256 -4.15 -12.11 -2.83
CA HIS A 256 -4.93 -11.19 -2.01
C HIS A 256 -5.53 -10.06 -2.86
N LYS A 257 -6.51 -9.34 -2.30
CA LYS A 257 -7.11 -8.15 -2.88
C LYS A 257 -6.55 -6.91 -2.19
N ALA A 258 -6.08 -5.93 -2.96
CA ALA A 258 -5.52 -4.71 -2.37
C ALA A 258 -5.87 -3.44 -3.14
N MET A 259 -6.06 -2.35 -2.41
CA MET A 259 -6.15 -1.00 -2.95
C MET A 259 -5.56 0.04 -2.00
N THR A 260 -5.20 1.19 -2.54
CA THR A 260 -4.77 2.35 -1.77
C THR A 260 -5.73 3.52 -1.96
N CYS A 261 -6.14 4.14 -0.85
CA CYS A 261 -6.83 5.42 -0.82
C CYS A 261 -5.95 6.44 -0.10
N CYS A 262 -5.72 7.59 -0.70
CA CYS A 262 -4.94 8.66 -0.09
C CYS A 262 -5.70 9.97 -0.03
N MET A 263 -5.48 10.74 1.02
CA MET A 263 -5.87 12.14 1.06
C MET A 263 -4.70 13.01 0.62
N VAL A 264 -4.96 13.93 -0.30
CA VAL A 264 -3.98 14.92 -0.74
C VAL A 264 -3.73 15.92 0.39
N ILE A 265 -2.49 16.00 0.86
CA ILE A 265 -2.06 16.96 1.90
C ILE A 265 -1.21 18.10 1.35
N ALA A 266 -0.69 17.95 0.15
CA ALA A 266 0.06 18.99 -0.56
C ALA A 266 -0.20 18.87 -2.06
N ASN A 267 -0.41 19.99 -2.76
CA ASN A 267 -0.47 20.00 -4.22
C ASN A 267 0.81 20.64 -4.76
N ARG A 268 1.51 19.89 -5.62
CA ARG A 268 2.82 20.29 -6.15
C ARG A 268 2.72 21.43 -7.16
N LEU A 269 1.63 21.49 -7.94
CA LEU A 269 1.38 22.56 -8.91
C LEU A 269 1.01 23.85 -8.21
N ALA A 270 0.11 23.79 -7.24
CA ALA A 270 -0.33 24.96 -6.48
C ALA A 270 0.70 25.43 -5.44
N LYS A 271 1.76 24.63 -5.17
CA LYS A 271 2.75 24.84 -4.11
C LYS A 271 2.12 25.03 -2.73
N GLU A 272 1.00 24.35 -2.50
CA GLU A 272 0.22 24.38 -1.26
C GLU A 272 0.51 23.16 -0.41
N ALA A 273 0.50 23.32 0.91
CA ALA A 273 0.56 22.22 1.86
C ALA A 273 -0.40 22.47 3.02
N ASN A 274 -1.13 21.42 3.43
CA ASN A 274 -2.02 21.43 4.58
C ASN A 274 -1.45 20.54 5.68
N THR A 275 -0.90 21.14 6.73
CA THR A 275 -0.37 20.42 7.90
C THR A 275 -1.45 20.04 8.91
N GLY A 276 -2.64 20.66 8.82
CA GLY A 276 -3.79 20.41 9.70
C GLY A 276 -4.70 19.26 9.27
N TYR A 277 -4.24 18.36 8.41
CA TYR A 277 -5.04 17.29 7.77
C TYR A 277 -5.61 16.22 8.70
N LYS A 278 -5.16 16.14 9.96
CA LYS A 278 -5.55 15.07 10.90
C LYS A 278 -7.05 14.95 11.10
N ASN A 279 -7.77 16.08 11.17
CA ASN A 279 -9.21 16.07 11.32
C ASN A 279 -9.97 15.74 10.02
N THR A 280 -9.32 15.84 8.87
CA THR A 280 -9.95 15.60 7.56
C THR A 280 -9.80 14.14 7.12
N ILE A 281 -8.73 13.46 7.57
CA ILE A 281 -8.49 12.06 7.23
C ILE A 281 -9.51 11.13 7.91
N ASP A 282 -10.11 11.56 9.02
CA ASP A 282 -11.11 10.78 9.74
C ASP A 282 -12.34 10.45 8.86
N LYS A 283 -12.77 11.40 8.03
CA LYS A 283 -13.83 11.15 7.05
C LYS A 283 -13.47 10.10 5.98
N LEU A 284 -12.19 10.02 5.60
CA LEU A 284 -11.74 8.95 4.70
C LEU A 284 -11.75 7.60 5.41
N ILE A 285 -11.35 7.58 6.68
CA ILE A 285 -11.39 6.37 7.52
C ILE A 285 -12.83 5.85 7.62
N GLU A 286 -13.79 6.70 7.97
CA GLU A 286 -15.21 6.32 8.05
C GLU A 286 -15.72 5.71 6.74
N LYS A 287 -15.43 6.37 5.59
CA LYS A 287 -15.82 5.86 4.26
C LYS A 287 -15.24 4.47 3.98
N VAL A 288 -13.96 4.25 4.30
CA VAL A 288 -13.33 2.95 4.10
C VAL A 288 -13.92 1.90 5.03
N LEU A 289 -14.12 2.21 6.32
CA LEU A 289 -14.74 1.30 7.29
C LEU A 289 -16.15 0.87 6.88
N GLU A 290 -16.91 1.78 6.32
CA GLU A 290 -18.27 1.48 5.85
C GLU A 290 -18.28 0.57 4.62
N ARG A 291 -17.29 0.73 3.73
CA ARG A 291 -17.30 0.13 2.39
C ARG A 291 -16.39 -1.10 2.24
N ILE A 292 -15.51 -1.37 3.21
CA ILE A 292 -14.60 -2.53 3.16
C ILE A 292 -15.32 -3.88 3.35
#